data_183c996c409b2fa0d5db8445a88918bf
#
_entry.id   183c996c409b2fa0d5db8445a88918bf
#
_cell.length_a   1.000
_cell.length_b   1.000
_cell.length_c   1.000
_cell.angle_alpha   90.00
_cell.angle_beta   90.00
_cell.angle_gamma   90.00
#
_symmetry.space_group_name_H-M   'P 1'
#
loop_
_entity.id
_entity.type
_entity.pdbx_description
1 polymer ?
#
loop_
_entity_poly.entity_id
_entity_poly.type
_entity_poly.pdbx_seq_one_letter_code
_entity_poly.pdbx_strand_id
1 'polypeptide(L)'
;MSKKIFLLLLITLSSCSEKVDLIVYNAEIYTVDDINNKATALAIKDGKFIYVGDDSVMSKYSSNNIINGEGLPIYPGFIDSHAHFYNLGFLSDQVNLTETTSLEDVISRVDKFNNLNEKKFIIGRGWDQNDWINKSFPTNKLLNESFPDKPVVLRRIDGHAYLVNDYA
;
A
#
# COMPACT_ATOMS: atom_id res chain seq x y z
N MET A 1 -5.86 48.19 66.21
CA MET A 1 -4.90 47.73 65.24
C MET A 1 -5.57 46.59 64.43
N SER A 2 -6.09 46.85 63.21
CA SER A 2 -6.83 45.96 62.38
C SER A 2 -5.84 45.18 61.48
N LYS A 3 -5.73 43.87 61.64
CA LYS A 3 -4.94 42.98 60.73
C LYS A 3 -5.78 42.65 59.50
N LYS A 4 -5.44 43.25 58.38
CA LYS A 4 -6.00 42.86 57.06
C LYS A 4 -5.32 41.59 56.63
N ILE A 5 -6.06 40.48 56.62
CA ILE A 5 -5.65 39.21 56.06
C ILE A 5 -5.82 39.33 54.53
N PHE A 6 -4.73 39.34 53.79
CA PHE A 6 -4.71 39.32 52.33
C PHE A 6 -4.80 37.86 51.89
N LEU A 7 -6.01 37.42 51.51
CA LEU A 7 -6.25 36.09 50.98
C LEU A 7 -5.78 36.04 49.53
N LEU A 8 -4.60 35.50 49.28
CA LEU A 8 -4.06 35.31 47.95
C LEU A 8 -4.79 34.10 47.30
N LEU A 9 -5.75 34.38 46.42
CA LEU A 9 -6.48 33.38 45.66
C LEU A 9 -5.54 32.84 44.55
N LEU A 10 -4.93 31.67 44.77
CA LEU A 10 -4.12 30.96 43.78
C LEU A 10 -5.10 30.35 42.76
N ILE A 11 -5.31 31.04 41.62
CA ILE A 11 -6.02 30.50 40.47
C ILE A 11 -5.07 29.51 39.78
N THR A 12 -5.20 28.22 40.07
CA THR A 12 -4.55 27.17 39.27
C THR A 12 -5.26 27.10 37.92
N LEU A 13 -4.66 27.70 36.90
CA LEU A 13 -5.03 27.49 35.51
C LEU A 13 -4.66 26.04 35.15
N SER A 14 -5.57 25.10 35.41
CA SER A 14 -5.46 23.79 34.85
C SER A 14 -5.63 23.91 33.34
N SER A 15 -4.52 23.93 32.62
CA SER A 15 -4.54 23.77 31.17
C SER A 15 -5.11 22.41 30.86
N CYS A 16 -6.42 22.33 30.62
CA CYS A 16 -7.10 21.10 30.20
C CYS A 16 -6.76 20.90 28.74
N SER A 17 -5.78 20.04 28.47
CA SER A 17 -5.52 19.61 27.07
C SER A 17 -6.69 18.80 26.54
N GLU A 18 -7.18 19.11 25.36
CA GLU A 18 -8.26 18.37 24.72
C GLU A 18 -7.76 16.96 24.35
N LYS A 19 -8.55 15.93 24.70
CA LYS A 19 -8.22 14.54 24.35
C LYS A 19 -8.59 14.24 22.89
N VAL A 20 -7.62 13.66 22.15
CA VAL A 20 -7.73 13.30 20.73
C VAL A 20 -7.33 11.86 20.50
N ASP A 21 -7.64 11.33 19.32
CA ASP A 21 -7.40 9.92 18.98
C ASP A 21 -5.94 9.68 18.61
N LEU A 22 -5.32 10.63 17.90
CA LEU A 22 -3.94 10.52 17.42
C LEU A 22 -3.27 11.89 17.38
N ILE A 23 -2.01 11.92 17.79
CA ILE A 23 -1.11 13.05 17.55
C ILE A 23 0.08 12.54 16.74
N VAL A 24 0.45 13.25 15.69
CA VAL A 24 1.72 13.09 14.99
C VAL A 24 2.52 14.39 15.17
N TYR A 25 3.80 14.28 15.50
CA TYR A 25 4.70 15.43 15.67
C TYR A 25 6.06 15.13 15.04
N ASN A 26 6.90 16.17 14.90
CA ASN A 26 8.24 16.03 14.30
C ASN A 26 8.19 15.33 12.93
N ALA A 27 7.31 15.77 12.04
CA ALA A 27 7.16 15.26 10.67
C ALA A 27 7.37 16.40 9.66
N GLU A 28 7.49 16.09 8.37
CA GLU A 28 7.42 17.05 7.28
C GLU A 28 6.08 16.87 6.55
N ILE A 29 5.04 17.59 6.98
CA ILE A 29 3.67 17.40 6.48
C ILE A 29 3.41 18.36 5.32
N TYR A 30 3.13 17.80 4.14
CA TYR A 30 2.72 18.55 2.95
C TYR A 30 1.20 18.70 2.96
N THR A 31 0.72 19.92 3.24
CA THR A 31 -0.73 20.18 3.39
C THR A 31 -1.47 20.17 2.06
N VAL A 32 -0.76 20.49 0.96
CA VAL A 32 -1.32 20.59 -0.41
C VAL A 32 -2.55 21.51 -0.44
N ASP A 33 -2.51 22.57 0.36
CA ASP A 33 -3.48 23.66 0.35
C ASP A 33 -3.08 24.75 -0.65
N ASP A 34 -3.93 25.74 -0.85
CA ASP A 34 -3.73 26.82 -1.83
C ASP A 34 -2.42 27.63 -1.63
N ILE A 35 -1.88 27.63 -0.42
CA ILE A 35 -0.63 28.31 -0.07
C ILE A 35 0.56 27.36 0.02
N ASN A 36 0.33 26.07 -0.19
CA ASN A 36 1.37 25.01 -0.22
C ASN A 36 2.25 25.01 1.04
N ASN A 37 1.63 25.22 2.19
CA ASN A 37 2.31 25.25 3.48
C ASN A 37 2.84 23.86 3.86
N LYS A 38 3.90 23.89 4.67
CA LYS A 38 4.37 22.70 5.39
C LYS A 38 4.01 22.83 6.87
N ALA A 39 3.62 21.72 7.47
CA ALA A 39 3.42 21.61 8.90
C ALA A 39 4.38 20.57 9.48
N THR A 40 4.56 20.57 10.81
CA THR A 40 5.39 19.56 11.49
C THR A 40 4.58 18.65 12.38
N ALA A 41 3.32 19.00 12.65
CA ALA A 41 2.45 18.22 13.51
C ALA A 41 0.98 18.27 13.09
N LEU A 42 0.23 17.25 13.50
CA LEU A 42 -1.22 17.17 13.35
C LEU A 42 -1.88 16.45 14.53
N ALA A 43 -3.17 16.74 14.75
CA ALA A 43 -4.02 15.99 15.67
C ALA A 43 -5.31 15.56 14.97
N ILE A 44 -5.73 14.33 15.26
CA ILE A 44 -6.91 13.68 14.68
C ILE A 44 -7.88 13.32 15.81
N LYS A 45 -9.16 13.67 15.60
CA LYS A 45 -10.27 13.28 16.45
C LYS A 45 -11.47 12.91 15.60
N ASP A 46 -12.12 11.79 15.91
CA ASP A 46 -13.30 11.30 15.19
C ASP A 46 -13.06 11.21 13.66
N GLY A 47 -11.85 10.76 13.26
CA GLY A 47 -11.45 10.63 11.85
C GLY A 47 -11.22 11.95 11.11
N LYS A 48 -11.12 13.08 11.80
CA LYS A 48 -10.92 14.40 11.21
C LYS A 48 -9.65 15.07 11.76
N PHE A 49 -8.97 15.82 10.90
CA PHE A 49 -7.92 16.74 11.35
C PHE A 49 -8.54 17.89 12.14
N ILE A 50 -8.20 18.01 13.42
CA ILE A 50 -8.61 19.14 14.26
C ILE A 50 -7.46 20.15 14.46
N TYR A 51 -6.25 19.73 14.14
CA TYR A 51 -5.05 20.56 14.14
C TYR A 51 -4.10 20.10 13.04
N VAL A 52 -3.57 21.05 12.30
CA VAL A 52 -2.43 20.88 11.40
C VAL A 52 -1.55 22.12 11.58
N GLY A 53 -0.30 21.96 11.98
CA GLY A 53 0.58 23.08 12.30
C GLY A 53 1.94 22.63 12.80
N ASP A 54 2.41 23.23 13.86
CA ASP A 54 3.71 22.97 14.48
C ASP A 54 3.63 22.04 15.71
N ASP A 55 4.77 21.73 16.30
CA ASP A 55 4.88 20.83 17.45
C ASP A 55 4.27 21.38 18.75
N SER A 56 3.71 22.63 18.75
CA SER A 56 2.89 23.13 19.85
C SER A 56 1.61 22.31 20.06
N VAL A 57 1.26 21.40 19.15
CA VAL A 57 0.21 20.41 19.29
C VAL A 57 0.23 19.70 20.66
N MET A 58 1.43 19.37 21.16
CA MET A 58 1.62 18.66 22.43
C MET A 58 1.20 19.50 23.66
N SER A 59 1.14 20.82 23.56
CA SER A 59 0.65 21.68 24.61
C SER A 59 -0.86 21.91 24.58
N LYS A 60 -1.50 21.66 23.43
CA LYS A 60 -2.93 21.88 23.19
C LYS A 60 -3.76 20.61 23.34
N TYR A 61 -3.20 19.47 22.95
CA TYR A 61 -3.89 18.20 22.88
C TYR A 61 -3.17 17.11 23.64
N SER A 62 -3.90 16.06 24.02
CA SER A 62 -3.38 14.84 24.63
C SER A 62 -3.95 13.62 23.93
N SER A 63 -3.13 12.57 23.76
CA SER A 63 -3.55 11.30 23.17
C SER A 63 -2.81 10.13 23.83
N ASN A 64 -3.44 8.97 23.79
CA ASN A 64 -2.76 7.70 24.12
C ASN A 64 -1.95 7.17 22.90
N ASN A 65 -2.21 7.70 21.70
CA ASN A 65 -1.52 7.34 20.46
C ASN A 65 -0.74 8.57 20.00
N ILE A 66 0.58 8.54 20.17
CA ILE A 66 1.47 9.62 19.74
C ILE A 66 2.54 9.02 18.86
N ILE A 67 2.70 9.56 17.65
CA ILE A 67 3.69 9.14 16.67
C ILE A 67 4.73 10.24 16.49
N ASN A 68 6.00 9.90 16.72
CA ASN A 68 7.11 10.73 16.27
C ASN A 68 7.37 10.43 14.79
N GLY A 69 7.20 11.42 13.93
CA GLY A 69 7.41 11.31 12.49
C GLY A 69 8.87 11.27 12.06
N GLU A 70 9.82 11.50 12.99
CA GLU A 70 11.28 11.45 12.74
C GLU A 70 11.75 12.29 11.54
N GLY A 71 11.06 13.40 11.26
CA GLY A 71 11.32 14.25 10.10
C GLY A 71 10.87 13.64 8.75
N LEU A 72 10.21 12.49 8.76
CA LEU A 72 9.73 11.84 7.54
C LEU A 72 8.58 12.60 6.91
N PRO A 73 8.47 12.56 5.55
CA PRO A 73 7.42 13.25 4.84
C PRO A 73 6.06 12.55 5.01
N ILE A 74 5.01 13.36 5.21
CA ILE A 74 3.61 12.92 5.22
C ILE A 74 2.88 13.66 4.11
N TYR A 75 2.18 12.90 3.26
CA TYR A 75 1.39 13.43 2.16
C TYR A 75 -0.09 13.06 2.34
N PRO A 76 -1.02 13.87 1.80
CA PRO A 76 -2.40 13.41 1.60
C PRO A 76 -2.43 12.14 0.75
N GLY A 77 -3.50 11.34 0.88
CA GLY A 77 -3.68 10.16 0.03
C GLY A 77 -3.61 10.53 -1.46
N PHE A 78 -2.81 9.78 -2.21
CA PHE A 78 -2.66 10.03 -3.64
C PHE A 78 -3.93 9.66 -4.41
N ILE A 79 -4.24 10.46 -5.44
CA ILE A 79 -5.29 10.21 -6.40
C ILE A 79 -4.63 9.94 -7.74
N ASP A 80 -4.72 8.68 -8.21
CA ASP A 80 -4.26 8.33 -9.55
C ASP A 80 -5.36 8.65 -10.58
N SER A 81 -5.13 9.69 -11.38
CA SER A 81 -6.07 10.13 -12.39
C SER A 81 -5.99 9.32 -13.70
N HIS A 82 -5.01 8.41 -13.82
CA HIS A 82 -4.84 7.54 -14.99
C HIS A 82 -4.61 6.10 -14.54
N ALA A 83 -5.65 5.43 -14.06
CA ALA A 83 -5.57 4.06 -13.58
C ALA A 83 -6.36 3.10 -14.48
N HIS A 84 -5.73 1.96 -14.84
CA HIS A 84 -6.40 0.84 -15.51
C HIS A 84 -7.02 -0.11 -14.48
N PHE A 85 -7.93 0.40 -13.66
CA PHE A 85 -8.49 -0.30 -12.50
C PHE A 85 -9.17 -1.63 -12.87
N TYR A 86 -9.89 -1.67 -13.99
CA TYR A 86 -10.51 -2.89 -14.50
C TYR A 86 -9.45 -3.97 -14.80
N ASN A 87 -8.35 -3.59 -15.48
CA ASN A 87 -7.26 -4.52 -15.75
C ASN A 87 -6.57 -5.01 -14.47
N LEU A 88 -6.44 -4.15 -13.46
CA LEU A 88 -5.88 -4.54 -12.16
C LEU A 88 -6.71 -5.67 -11.51
N GLY A 89 -8.05 -5.57 -11.56
CA GLY A 89 -8.94 -6.63 -11.10
C GLY A 89 -8.74 -7.95 -11.85
N PHE A 90 -8.55 -7.90 -13.17
CA PHE A 90 -8.22 -9.08 -13.97
C PHE A 90 -6.86 -9.68 -13.62
N LEU A 91 -5.85 -8.84 -13.39
CA LEU A 91 -4.51 -9.31 -13.04
C LEU A 91 -4.46 -10.02 -11.68
N SER A 92 -5.31 -9.63 -10.75
CA SER A 92 -5.38 -10.30 -9.43
C SER A 92 -5.90 -11.74 -9.51
N ASP A 93 -6.59 -12.09 -10.59
CA ASP A 93 -7.16 -13.43 -10.85
C ASP A 93 -6.32 -14.27 -11.83
N GLN A 94 -5.13 -13.82 -12.18
CA GLN A 94 -4.19 -14.45 -13.10
C GLN A 94 -2.86 -14.75 -12.43
N VAL A 95 -2.13 -15.72 -12.97
CA VAL A 95 -0.75 -15.98 -12.55
C VAL A 95 0.16 -14.86 -13.04
N ASN A 96 0.84 -14.19 -12.12
CA ASN A 96 1.89 -13.25 -12.48
C ASN A 96 3.19 -14.00 -12.85
N LEU A 97 3.58 -13.89 -14.10
CA LEU A 97 4.76 -14.55 -14.68
C LEU A 97 5.89 -13.54 -15.03
N THR A 98 5.76 -12.27 -14.61
CA THR A 98 6.84 -11.30 -14.79
C THR A 98 8.08 -11.73 -14.02
N GLU A 99 9.26 -11.40 -14.54
CA GLU A 99 10.54 -11.73 -13.90
C GLU A 99 10.79 -13.25 -13.71
N THR A 100 10.10 -14.11 -14.48
CA THR A 100 10.45 -15.52 -14.52
C THR A 100 11.78 -15.72 -15.24
N THR A 101 12.63 -16.62 -14.73
CA THR A 101 14.00 -16.83 -15.23
C THR A 101 14.14 -18.10 -16.09
N SER A 102 13.09 -18.93 -16.15
CA SER A 102 13.05 -20.15 -16.98
C SER A 102 11.61 -20.63 -17.18
N LEU A 103 11.43 -21.60 -18.08
CA LEU A 103 10.14 -22.30 -18.25
C LEU A 103 9.74 -23.06 -16.98
N GLU A 104 10.70 -23.66 -16.28
CA GLU A 104 10.47 -24.36 -15.02
C GLU A 104 9.96 -23.42 -13.93
N ASP A 105 10.47 -22.17 -13.86
CA ASP A 105 9.97 -21.14 -12.96
C ASP A 105 8.53 -20.75 -13.31
N VAL A 106 8.21 -20.62 -14.61
CA VAL A 106 6.83 -20.41 -15.08
C VAL A 106 5.92 -21.52 -14.57
N ILE A 107 6.28 -22.80 -14.81
CA ILE A 107 5.48 -23.95 -14.38
C ILE A 107 5.30 -23.97 -12.86
N SER A 108 6.36 -23.70 -12.10
CA SER A 108 6.31 -23.63 -10.63
C SER A 108 5.33 -22.60 -10.13
N ARG A 109 5.29 -21.41 -10.74
CA ARG A 109 4.33 -20.35 -10.37
C ARG A 109 2.90 -20.71 -10.73
N VAL A 110 2.69 -21.35 -11.89
CA VAL A 110 1.37 -21.84 -12.31
C VAL A 110 0.88 -22.91 -11.35
N ASP A 111 1.72 -23.86 -10.96
CA ASP A 111 1.38 -24.93 -10.01
C ASP A 111 1.03 -24.37 -8.63
N LYS A 112 1.85 -23.45 -8.11
CA LYS A 112 1.57 -22.76 -6.84
C LYS A 112 0.22 -22.04 -6.88
N PHE A 113 -0.08 -21.34 -7.97
CA PHE A 113 -1.36 -20.66 -8.14
C PHE A 113 -2.52 -21.64 -8.19
N ASN A 114 -2.38 -22.74 -8.94
CA ASN A 114 -3.38 -23.80 -9.05
C ASN A 114 -3.71 -24.43 -7.69
N ASN A 115 -2.70 -24.66 -6.85
CA ASN A 115 -2.86 -25.26 -5.52
C ASN A 115 -3.52 -24.30 -4.49
N LEU A 116 -3.41 -23.00 -4.72
CA LEU A 116 -4.02 -21.99 -3.84
C LEU A 116 -5.43 -21.58 -4.28
N ASN A 117 -5.80 -21.88 -5.54
CA ASN A 117 -7.03 -21.39 -6.14
C ASN A 117 -7.72 -22.52 -6.91
N GLU A 118 -8.93 -22.90 -6.53
CA GLU A 118 -9.73 -23.90 -7.22
C GLU A 118 -10.34 -23.36 -8.54
N LYS A 119 -9.48 -23.04 -9.51
CA LYS A 119 -9.93 -22.56 -10.82
C LYS A 119 -10.17 -23.72 -11.80
N LYS A 120 -11.21 -23.58 -12.63
CA LYS A 120 -11.50 -24.53 -13.71
C LYS A 120 -10.52 -24.41 -14.87
N PHE A 121 -9.91 -23.25 -15.05
CA PHE A 121 -8.88 -22.95 -16.03
C PHE A 121 -7.88 -21.96 -15.44
N ILE A 122 -6.69 -21.91 -15.97
CA ILE A 122 -5.62 -21.03 -15.48
C ILE A 122 -5.22 -20.07 -16.59
N ILE A 123 -5.23 -18.79 -16.26
CA ILE A 123 -4.68 -17.73 -17.11
C ILE A 123 -3.47 -17.15 -16.40
N GLY A 124 -2.39 -16.93 -17.15
CA GLY A 124 -1.20 -16.24 -16.65
C GLY A 124 -0.71 -15.21 -17.66
N ARG A 125 0.11 -14.28 -17.20
CA ARG A 125 0.69 -13.24 -18.04
C ARG A 125 2.07 -12.82 -17.53
N GLY A 126 2.93 -12.48 -18.47
CA GLY A 126 4.16 -11.74 -18.15
C GLY A 126 5.44 -12.50 -18.38
N TRP A 127 5.39 -13.76 -18.88
CA TRP A 127 6.62 -14.46 -19.23
C TRP A 127 7.30 -13.80 -20.43
N ASP A 128 8.63 -13.82 -20.42
CA ASP A 128 9.47 -13.42 -21.57
C ASP A 128 10.71 -14.32 -21.63
N GLN A 129 10.82 -15.10 -22.69
CA GLN A 129 11.99 -15.97 -22.88
C GLN A 129 13.29 -15.19 -23.10
N ASN A 130 13.21 -13.89 -23.41
CA ASN A 130 14.42 -13.04 -23.53
C ASN A 130 15.12 -12.84 -22.17
N ASP A 131 14.38 -12.98 -21.06
CA ASP A 131 14.92 -12.88 -19.71
C ASP A 131 15.51 -14.21 -19.21
N TRP A 132 15.31 -15.30 -19.97
CA TRP A 132 15.79 -16.63 -19.62
C TRP A 132 17.21 -16.89 -20.15
N ILE A 133 17.88 -17.86 -19.55
CA ILE A 133 19.19 -18.33 -20.06
C ILE A 133 19.01 -18.92 -21.47
N ASN A 134 18.00 -19.78 -21.66
CA ASN A 134 17.59 -20.24 -22.99
C ASN A 134 16.56 -19.29 -23.58
N LYS A 135 16.96 -18.47 -24.53
CA LYS A 135 16.11 -17.46 -25.19
C LYS A 135 15.21 -18.01 -26.29
N SER A 136 15.19 -19.33 -26.49
CA SER A 136 14.31 -19.95 -27.47
C SER A 136 12.85 -19.90 -26.99
N PHE A 137 11.90 -19.77 -27.92
CA PHE A 137 10.49 -19.92 -27.58
C PHE A 137 10.25 -21.30 -26.95
N PRO A 138 9.53 -21.36 -25.82
CA PRO A 138 9.22 -22.62 -25.18
C PRO A 138 8.22 -23.43 -26.03
N THR A 139 8.31 -24.76 -25.94
CA THR A 139 7.25 -25.66 -26.38
C THR A 139 6.28 -25.92 -25.23
N ASN A 140 5.07 -26.37 -25.56
CA ASN A 140 4.07 -26.68 -24.54
C ASN A 140 4.24 -28.03 -23.85
N LYS A 141 5.29 -28.80 -24.18
CA LYS A 141 5.51 -30.15 -23.66
C LYS A 141 5.45 -30.19 -22.12
N LEU A 142 6.24 -29.36 -21.45
CA LEU A 142 6.28 -29.31 -19.97
C LEU A 142 4.94 -28.87 -19.38
N LEU A 143 4.22 -27.98 -20.07
CA LEU A 143 2.91 -27.53 -19.67
C LEU A 143 1.86 -28.65 -19.76
N ASN A 144 1.91 -29.48 -20.84
CA ASN A 144 1.07 -30.64 -21.02
C ASN A 144 1.31 -31.71 -19.95
N GLU A 145 2.58 -31.95 -19.62
CA GLU A 145 2.97 -32.92 -18.59
C GLU A 145 2.49 -32.48 -17.20
N SER A 146 2.56 -31.19 -16.91
CA SER A 146 2.21 -30.64 -15.60
C SER A 146 0.69 -30.45 -15.41
N PHE A 147 -0.05 -30.18 -16.48
CA PHE A 147 -1.50 -29.87 -16.42
C PHE A 147 -2.25 -30.63 -17.52
N PRO A 148 -2.29 -31.96 -17.46
CA PRO A 148 -2.87 -32.82 -18.56
C PRO A 148 -4.39 -32.68 -18.68
N ASP A 149 -5.09 -32.29 -17.63
CA ASP A 149 -6.55 -32.28 -17.51
C ASP A 149 -7.14 -30.92 -17.14
N LYS A 150 -6.34 -29.86 -17.24
CA LYS A 150 -6.77 -28.48 -16.92
C LYS A 150 -6.29 -27.50 -18.00
N PRO A 151 -7.17 -26.66 -18.56
CA PRO A 151 -6.76 -25.68 -19.56
C PRO A 151 -5.88 -24.58 -18.94
N VAL A 152 -4.72 -24.34 -19.57
CA VAL A 152 -3.75 -23.32 -19.15
C VAL A 152 -3.35 -22.47 -20.34
N VAL A 153 -3.51 -21.15 -20.19
CA VAL A 153 -3.19 -20.15 -21.21
C VAL A 153 -2.28 -19.09 -20.61
N LEU A 154 -1.04 -18.99 -21.08
CA LEU A 154 -0.03 -18.09 -20.54
C LEU A 154 0.40 -17.08 -21.61
N ARG A 155 0.03 -15.82 -21.41
CA ARG A 155 0.31 -14.72 -22.33
C ARG A 155 1.71 -14.16 -22.08
N ARG A 156 2.49 -13.96 -23.14
CA ARG A 156 3.78 -13.28 -23.09
C ARG A 156 3.61 -11.81 -22.69
N ILE A 157 4.64 -11.21 -22.13
CA ILE A 157 4.60 -9.84 -21.59
C ILE A 157 4.15 -8.80 -22.63
N ASP A 158 4.59 -8.93 -23.87
CA ASP A 158 4.23 -8.04 -24.99
C ASP A 158 2.83 -8.33 -25.58
N GLY A 159 2.23 -9.44 -25.18
CA GLY A 159 0.90 -9.83 -25.64
C GLY A 159 0.81 -10.45 -27.03
N HIS A 160 1.95 -10.68 -27.73
CA HIS A 160 1.99 -11.20 -29.09
C HIS A 160 2.19 -12.72 -29.18
N ALA A 161 2.46 -13.39 -28.07
CA ALA A 161 2.59 -14.84 -28.02
C ALA A 161 1.84 -15.45 -26.82
N TYR A 162 1.40 -16.66 -26.99
CA TYR A 162 0.76 -17.46 -25.96
C TYR A 162 1.42 -18.84 -25.87
N LEU A 163 1.67 -19.28 -24.66
CA LEU A 163 2.02 -20.67 -24.35
C LEU A 163 0.76 -21.35 -23.81
N VAL A 164 0.28 -22.36 -24.51
CA VAL A 164 -1.02 -23.01 -24.26
C VAL A 164 -0.82 -24.51 -24.22
N ASN A 165 -1.43 -25.22 -23.26
CA ASN A 165 -1.42 -26.68 -23.28
C ASN A 165 -2.47 -27.23 -24.23
N ASP A 166 -2.34 -28.54 -24.58
CA ASP A 166 -3.22 -29.19 -25.55
C ASP A 166 -4.66 -29.34 -25.06
N TYR A 167 -4.88 -29.21 -23.74
CA TYR A 167 -6.21 -29.26 -23.13
C TYR A 167 -6.99 -27.95 -23.32
N ALA A 168 -6.33 -26.82 -23.52
CA ALA A 168 -6.96 -25.50 -23.70
C ALA A 168 -7.37 -25.27 -25.16
#